data_de5744cf45a34efc11a9eef42ba233db
#
_entry.id   de5744cf45a34efc11a9eef42ba233db
#
_cell.length_a   1.000
_cell.length_b   1.000
_cell.length_c   1.000
_cell.angle_alpha   90.00
_cell.angle_beta   90.00
_cell.angle_gamma   90.00
#
_symmetry.space_group_name_H-M   'P 1'
#
loop_
_entity.id
_entity.type
_entity.pdbx_description
1 polymer ?
#
loop_
_entity_poly.entity_id
_entity_poly.type
_entity_poly.pdbx_seq_one_letter_code
_entity_poly.pdbx_strand_id
1 'polypeptide(L)'
;MAAVLRFCQKAGNAVKQGLLKNSNLFESLNFRYFGPIDGHNLPELVRALAALRRIEGPKLLHVMTVKGKGYKPAECNKPVWHAPGKFNPETGERIVSKTEVARYQDVFGQTLLDLARADERIVGITPAMPSGSSMNILMKEMPE
;
A
#
# COMPACT_ATOMS: atom_id res chain seq x y z
N MET A 1 -2.59 -5.01 41.72
CA MET A 1 -2.36 -6.21 40.90
C MET A 1 -2.21 -5.88 39.40
N ALA A 2 -3.12 -5.14 38.78
CA ALA A 2 -3.02 -4.79 37.36
C ALA A 2 -1.78 -3.95 36.96
N ALA A 3 -1.30 -3.05 37.83
CA ALA A 3 -0.13 -2.21 37.58
C ALA A 3 1.18 -3.02 37.58
N VAL A 4 1.31 -3.99 38.49
CA VAL A 4 2.47 -4.89 38.59
C VAL A 4 2.54 -5.82 37.36
N LEU A 5 1.41 -6.36 36.91
CA LEU A 5 1.32 -7.17 35.70
C LEU A 5 1.72 -6.38 34.45
N ARG A 6 1.28 -5.11 34.33
CA ARG A 6 1.70 -4.22 33.23
C ARG A 6 3.20 -3.89 33.28
N PHE A 7 3.77 -3.73 34.49
CA PHE A 7 5.20 -3.49 34.64
C PHE A 7 6.02 -4.73 34.24
N CYS A 8 5.61 -5.92 34.68
CA CYS A 8 6.28 -7.17 34.31
C CYS A 8 6.17 -7.46 32.80
N GLN A 9 5.02 -7.14 32.16
CA GLN A 9 4.87 -7.24 30.72
C GLN A 9 5.79 -6.25 29.97
N LYS A 10 5.87 -4.98 30.45
CA LYS A 10 6.79 -3.99 29.87
C LYS A 10 8.25 -4.38 30.03
N ALA A 11 8.65 -4.88 31.19
CA ALA A 11 10.01 -5.36 31.44
C ALA A 11 10.33 -6.59 30.58
N GLY A 12 9.42 -7.55 30.48
CA GLY A 12 9.57 -8.73 29.62
C GLY A 12 9.67 -8.37 28.13
N ASN A 13 8.90 -7.38 27.67
CA ASN A 13 8.99 -6.89 26.29
C ASN A 13 10.30 -6.13 26.05
N ALA A 14 10.78 -5.32 27.00
CA ALA A 14 12.05 -4.61 26.89
C ALA A 14 13.26 -5.56 26.82
N VAL A 15 13.24 -6.64 27.61
CA VAL A 15 14.27 -7.70 27.56
C VAL A 15 14.21 -8.46 26.24
N LYS A 16 13.01 -8.76 25.76
CA LYS A 16 12.79 -9.38 24.43
C LYS A 16 13.28 -8.47 23.29
N GLN A 17 13.00 -7.17 23.36
CA GLN A 17 13.48 -6.17 22.40
C GLN A 17 15.01 -6.01 22.41
N GLY A 18 15.64 -6.11 23.57
CA GLY A 18 17.10 -6.08 23.70
C GLY A 18 17.81 -7.33 23.17
N LEU A 19 17.13 -8.49 23.19
CA LEU A 19 17.64 -9.76 22.69
C LEU A 19 17.32 -10.02 21.22
N LEU A 20 16.23 -9.43 20.70
CA LEU A 20 15.83 -9.56 19.30
C LEU A 20 16.32 -8.31 18.56
N LYS A 21 17.31 -8.46 17.69
CA LYS A 21 17.84 -7.40 16.81
C LYS A 21 16.81 -6.74 15.86
N ASN A 22 15.55 -7.18 15.89
CA ASN A 22 14.47 -6.73 15.00
C ASN A 22 13.18 -6.48 15.80
N SER A 23 13.19 -5.53 16.76
CA SER A 23 11.92 -5.01 17.29
C SER A 23 11.23 -4.17 16.21
N ASN A 24 9.99 -4.52 15.84
CA ASN A 24 9.24 -3.71 14.90
C ASN A 24 8.50 -2.56 15.63
N LEU A 25 8.17 -1.50 14.87
CA LEU A 25 7.44 -0.33 15.36
C LEU A 25 6.17 -0.70 16.15
N PHE A 26 5.46 -1.74 15.74
CA PHE A 26 4.19 -2.13 16.35
C PHE A 26 4.36 -2.70 17.75
N GLU A 27 5.44 -3.43 18.01
CA GLU A 27 5.75 -3.91 19.36
C GLU A 27 6.13 -2.78 20.31
N SER A 28 6.81 -1.72 19.80
CA SER A 28 7.07 -0.50 20.59
C SER A 28 5.79 0.26 20.95
N LEU A 29 4.75 0.14 20.15
CA LEU A 29 3.41 0.66 20.43
C LEU A 29 2.56 -0.27 21.32
N ASN A 30 3.16 -1.30 21.93
CA ASN A 30 2.52 -2.32 22.76
C ASN A 30 1.51 -3.22 22.02
N PHE A 31 1.60 -3.36 20.70
CA PHE A 31 0.90 -4.41 19.98
C PHE A 31 1.68 -5.73 20.10
N ARG A 32 0.96 -6.82 20.18
CA ARG A 32 1.54 -8.16 19.98
C ARG A 32 1.57 -8.42 18.48
N TYR A 33 2.76 -8.51 17.92
CA TYR A 33 2.96 -8.74 16.50
C TYR A 33 2.98 -10.23 16.15
N PHE A 34 2.29 -10.60 15.09
CA PHE A 34 2.22 -11.94 14.54
C PHE A 34 2.44 -11.90 13.02
N GLY A 35 3.23 -12.79 12.49
CA GLY A 35 3.53 -12.88 11.06
C GLY A 35 5.00 -12.57 10.76
N PRO A 36 5.35 -12.30 9.48
CA PRO A 36 4.42 -12.26 8.33
C PRO A 36 3.89 -13.64 7.94
N ILE A 37 2.63 -13.68 7.45
CA ILE A 37 2.02 -14.88 6.88
C ILE A 37 1.58 -14.63 5.43
N ASP A 38 1.52 -15.68 4.62
CA ASP A 38 1.01 -15.58 3.24
C ASP A 38 -0.50 -15.44 3.23
N GLY A 39 -1.03 -14.26 2.84
CA GLY A 39 -2.47 -13.99 2.74
C GLY A 39 -3.17 -14.73 1.60
N HIS A 40 -2.43 -15.36 0.69
CA HIS A 40 -3.01 -16.22 -0.34
C HIS A 40 -3.13 -17.69 0.11
N ASN A 41 -2.52 -18.05 1.25
CA ASN A 41 -2.72 -19.33 1.90
C ASN A 41 -3.92 -19.25 2.86
N LEU A 42 -5.14 -19.38 2.31
CA LEU A 42 -6.37 -19.26 3.09
C LEU A 42 -6.45 -20.23 4.29
N PRO A 43 -6.06 -21.51 4.18
CA PRO A 43 -6.05 -22.41 5.33
C PRO A 43 -5.15 -21.93 6.47
N GLU A 44 -3.99 -21.37 6.17
CA GLU A 44 -3.08 -20.81 7.17
C GLU A 44 -3.65 -19.53 7.79
N LEU A 45 -4.16 -18.62 6.96
CA LEU A 45 -4.78 -17.37 7.40
C LEU A 45 -5.96 -17.63 8.35
N VAL A 46 -6.84 -18.56 8.03
CA VAL A 46 -8.00 -18.94 8.87
C VAL A 46 -7.51 -19.52 10.21
N ARG A 47 -6.50 -20.40 10.21
CA ARG A 47 -5.92 -20.95 11.45
C ARG A 47 -5.31 -19.85 12.31
N ALA A 48 -4.55 -18.93 11.71
CA ALA A 48 -3.96 -17.80 12.41
C ALA A 48 -5.01 -16.89 13.05
N LEU A 49 -6.05 -16.53 12.30
CA LEU A 49 -7.16 -15.71 12.82
C LEU A 49 -7.92 -16.41 13.96
N ALA A 50 -8.18 -17.73 13.84
CA ALA A 50 -8.82 -18.50 14.88
C ALA A 50 -7.97 -18.57 16.17
N ALA A 51 -6.66 -18.72 16.05
CA ALA A 51 -5.74 -18.70 17.18
C ALA A 51 -5.67 -17.31 17.84
N LEU A 52 -5.58 -16.26 17.04
CA LEU A 52 -5.50 -14.87 17.52
C LEU A 52 -6.77 -14.42 18.24
N ARG A 53 -7.93 -14.92 17.85
CA ARG A 53 -9.21 -14.62 18.52
C ARG A 53 -9.20 -14.95 20.00
N ARG A 54 -8.45 -15.97 20.43
CA ARG A 54 -8.35 -16.43 21.82
C ARG A 54 -7.34 -15.64 22.66
N ILE A 55 -6.55 -14.78 22.03
CA ILE A 55 -5.53 -13.98 22.71
C ILE A 55 -6.15 -12.65 23.12
N GLU A 56 -5.96 -12.25 24.35
CA GLU A 56 -6.43 -10.95 24.84
C GLU A 56 -5.46 -9.81 24.51
N GLY A 57 -5.95 -8.58 24.51
CA GLY A 57 -5.18 -7.37 24.27
C GLY A 57 -4.99 -7.01 22.79
N PRO A 58 -4.35 -5.88 22.52
CA PRO A 58 -4.11 -5.40 21.16
C PRO A 58 -3.10 -6.30 20.45
N LYS A 59 -3.44 -6.69 19.22
CA LYS A 59 -2.63 -7.56 18.39
C LYS A 59 -2.67 -7.11 16.94
N LEU A 60 -1.55 -7.30 16.25
CA LEU A 60 -1.37 -7.00 14.84
C LEU A 60 -0.97 -8.27 14.11
N LEU A 61 -1.77 -8.68 13.13
CA LEU A 61 -1.43 -9.75 12.22
C LEU A 61 -0.90 -9.15 10.91
N HIS A 62 0.36 -9.41 10.61
CA HIS A 62 0.97 -9.01 9.34
C HIS A 62 0.69 -10.07 8.28
N VAL A 63 -0.11 -9.69 7.29
CA VAL A 63 -0.47 -10.54 6.17
C VAL A 63 0.18 -9.99 4.90
N MET A 64 0.97 -10.80 4.23
CA MET A 64 1.59 -10.44 2.96
C MET A 64 0.74 -10.92 1.80
N THR A 65 0.46 -10.03 0.86
CA THR A 65 -0.29 -10.35 -0.35
C THR A 65 0.41 -9.79 -1.59
N VAL A 66 0.18 -10.43 -2.72
CA VAL A 66 0.58 -9.91 -4.03
C VAL A 66 -0.66 -9.40 -4.73
N LYS A 67 -0.73 -8.09 -4.98
CA LYS A 67 -1.86 -7.47 -5.65
C LYS A 67 -2.02 -8.03 -7.06
N GLY A 68 -3.24 -8.46 -7.39
CA GLY A 68 -3.56 -9.06 -8.68
C GLY A 68 -3.16 -10.53 -8.84
N LYS A 69 -2.68 -11.20 -7.77
CA LYS A 69 -2.29 -12.61 -7.82
C LYS A 69 -3.43 -13.49 -8.33
N GLY A 70 -3.09 -14.37 -9.26
CA GLY A 70 -4.05 -15.26 -9.95
C GLY A 70 -4.59 -14.69 -11.27
N TYR A 71 -4.30 -13.41 -11.58
CA TYR A 71 -4.64 -12.82 -12.86
C TYR A 71 -3.39 -12.26 -13.55
N LYS A 72 -2.87 -13.00 -14.51
CA LYS A 72 -1.57 -12.74 -15.16
C LYS A 72 -1.40 -11.30 -15.68
N PRO A 73 -2.40 -10.66 -16.34
CA PRO A 73 -2.26 -9.28 -16.78
C PRO A 73 -2.03 -8.30 -15.60
N ALA A 74 -2.67 -8.53 -14.45
CA ALA A 74 -2.50 -7.70 -13.26
C ALA A 74 -1.14 -7.94 -12.56
N GLU A 75 -0.65 -9.15 -12.58
CA GLU A 75 0.67 -9.48 -12.04
C GLU A 75 1.80 -8.80 -12.84
N CYS A 76 1.65 -8.74 -14.18
CA CYS A 76 2.62 -8.13 -15.07
C CYS A 76 2.61 -6.60 -15.07
N ASN A 77 1.45 -5.96 -14.81
CA ASN A 77 1.32 -4.50 -14.88
C ASN A 77 0.45 -3.95 -13.73
N LYS A 78 0.94 -4.05 -12.52
CA LYS A 78 0.24 -3.63 -11.30
C LYS A 78 -0.30 -2.20 -11.31
N PRO A 79 0.42 -1.17 -11.84
CA PRO A 79 -0.10 0.20 -11.88
C PRO A 79 -1.37 0.34 -12.72
N VAL A 80 -1.43 -0.29 -13.88
CA VAL A 80 -2.60 -0.26 -14.78
C VAL A 80 -3.79 -0.97 -14.15
N TRP A 81 -3.52 -2.07 -13.42
CA TRP A 81 -4.53 -2.91 -12.79
C TRP A 81 -4.88 -2.51 -11.36
N HIS A 82 -4.36 -1.38 -10.88
CA HIS A 82 -4.71 -0.88 -9.54
C HIS A 82 -6.20 -0.54 -9.42
N ALA A 83 -6.76 0.10 -10.46
CA ALA A 83 -8.18 0.40 -10.60
C ALA A 83 -8.56 0.37 -12.09
N PRO A 84 -8.66 -0.83 -12.70
CA PRO A 84 -8.76 -0.97 -14.15
C PRO A 84 -10.06 -0.47 -14.76
N GLY A 85 -11.12 -0.24 -13.96
CA GLY A 85 -12.46 0.02 -14.47
C GLY A 85 -13.06 -1.26 -15.07
N LYS A 86 -13.95 -1.08 -16.07
CA LYS A 86 -14.52 -2.22 -16.81
C LYS A 86 -13.50 -2.80 -17.77
N PHE A 87 -13.41 -4.12 -17.82
CA PHE A 87 -12.51 -4.84 -18.74
C PHE A 87 -13.08 -6.22 -19.09
N ASN A 88 -12.59 -6.80 -20.17
CA ASN A 88 -12.88 -8.19 -20.52
C ASN A 88 -11.94 -9.11 -19.69
N PRO A 89 -12.45 -9.99 -18.82
CA PRO A 89 -11.60 -10.83 -17.95
C PRO A 89 -10.81 -11.90 -18.74
N GLU A 90 -11.27 -12.29 -19.93
CA GLU A 90 -10.59 -13.30 -20.75
C GLU A 90 -9.40 -12.71 -21.52
N THR A 91 -9.59 -11.54 -22.13
CA THR A 91 -8.58 -10.88 -22.96
C THR A 91 -7.72 -9.89 -22.21
N GLY A 92 -8.20 -9.37 -21.06
CA GLY A 92 -7.57 -8.28 -20.35
C GLY A 92 -7.78 -6.90 -21.02
N GLU A 93 -8.60 -6.83 -22.06
CA GLU A 93 -8.86 -5.58 -22.76
C GLU A 93 -9.72 -4.64 -21.91
N ARG A 94 -9.25 -3.42 -21.69
CA ARG A 94 -9.94 -2.43 -20.88
C ARG A 94 -10.96 -1.67 -21.71
N ILE A 95 -12.17 -1.59 -21.19
CA ILE A 95 -13.26 -0.82 -21.81
C ILE A 95 -13.12 0.63 -21.33
N VAL A 96 -12.46 1.45 -22.15
CA VAL A 96 -12.29 2.89 -21.85
C VAL A 96 -13.41 3.67 -22.52
N SER A 97 -14.27 4.31 -21.73
CA SER A 97 -15.23 5.25 -22.28
C SER A 97 -14.49 6.53 -22.73
N LYS A 98 -14.61 6.87 -24.00
CA LYS A 98 -14.15 8.18 -24.48
C LYS A 98 -15.11 9.24 -23.92
N THR A 99 -14.60 10.12 -23.07
CA THR A 99 -15.30 11.32 -22.66
C THR A 99 -14.93 12.45 -23.62
N GLU A 100 -15.91 13.15 -24.15
CA GLU A 100 -15.69 14.31 -25.03
C GLU A 100 -15.17 15.53 -24.25
N VAL A 101 -15.37 15.51 -22.93
CA VAL A 101 -14.97 16.60 -22.03
C VAL A 101 -13.66 16.27 -21.37
N ALA A 102 -12.70 17.20 -21.39
CA ALA A 102 -11.43 17.06 -20.70
C ALA A 102 -11.65 16.93 -19.19
N ARG A 103 -10.94 15.99 -18.55
CA ARG A 103 -10.98 15.83 -17.10
C ARG A 103 -10.13 16.91 -16.43
N TYR A 104 -10.50 17.35 -15.25
CA TYR A 104 -9.75 18.35 -14.48
C TYR A 104 -8.25 18.00 -14.35
N GLN A 105 -7.94 16.75 -14.08
CA GLN A 105 -6.54 16.31 -13.95
C GLN A 105 -5.76 16.45 -15.27
N ASP A 106 -6.39 16.25 -16.42
CA ASP A 106 -5.72 16.37 -17.72
C ASP A 106 -5.41 17.84 -18.04
N VAL A 107 -6.37 18.73 -17.73
CA VAL A 107 -6.14 20.18 -17.82
C VAL A 107 -5.04 20.63 -16.86
N PHE A 108 -5.08 20.16 -15.61
CA PHE A 108 -4.04 20.45 -14.61
C PHE A 108 -2.65 19.99 -15.08
N GLY A 109 -2.52 18.74 -15.54
CA GLY A 109 -1.23 18.19 -15.97
C GLY A 109 -0.65 18.93 -17.17
N GLN A 110 -1.48 19.33 -18.14
CA GLN A 110 -1.05 20.12 -19.28
C GLN A 110 -0.65 21.53 -18.86
N THR A 111 -1.46 22.20 -18.06
CA THR A 111 -1.14 23.55 -17.55
C THR A 111 0.15 23.55 -16.73
N LEU A 112 0.36 22.54 -15.89
CA LEU A 112 1.60 22.42 -15.13
C LEU A 112 2.83 22.27 -16.03
N LEU A 113 2.73 21.46 -17.09
CA LEU A 113 3.79 21.34 -18.09
C LEU A 113 4.07 22.67 -18.79
N ASP A 114 3.04 23.40 -19.20
CA ASP A 114 3.20 24.68 -19.91
C ASP A 114 3.85 25.74 -19.01
N LEU A 115 3.46 25.77 -17.72
CA LEU A 115 4.07 26.66 -16.74
C LEU A 115 5.53 26.28 -16.42
N ALA A 116 5.83 25.00 -16.27
CA ALA A 116 7.19 24.52 -16.00
C ALA A 116 8.15 24.78 -17.18
N ARG A 117 7.64 24.73 -18.42
CA ARG A 117 8.40 25.13 -19.60
C ARG A 117 8.71 26.64 -19.64
N ALA A 118 7.84 27.45 -19.05
CA ALA A 118 8.00 28.90 -19.00
C ALA A 118 8.87 29.37 -17.82
N ASP A 119 8.91 28.61 -16.72
CA ASP A 119 9.66 28.98 -15.52
C ASP A 119 10.24 27.71 -14.85
N GLU A 120 11.57 27.58 -14.88
CA GLU A 120 12.32 26.44 -14.30
C GLU A 120 12.16 26.27 -12.78
N ARG A 121 11.64 27.30 -12.10
CA ARG A 121 11.36 27.23 -10.65
C ARG A 121 10.08 26.44 -10.34
N ILE A 122 9.26 26.15 -11.35
CA ILE A 122 8.04 25.38 -11.19
C ILE A 122 8.36 23.91 -11.33
N VAL A 123 8.17 23.18 -10.24
CA VAL A 123 8.42 21.75 -10.16
C VAL A 123 7.16 21.00 -9.71
N GLY A 124 7.02 19.75 -10.15
CA GLY A 124 5.90 18.89 -9.76
C GLY A 124 6.35 17.81 -8.78
N ILE A 125 5.71 17.71 -7.61
CA ILE A 125 5.96 16.67 -6.61
C ILE A 125 4.70 15.85 -6.40
N THR A 126 4.81 14.52 -6.59
CA THR A 126 3.74 13.59 -6.28
C THR A 126 4.27 12.39 -5.49
N PRO A 127 3.71 12.08 -4.31
CA PRO A 127 4.15 10.94 -3.53
C PRO A 127 3.69 9.61 -4.13
N ALA A 128 2.60 9.63 -4.92
CA ALA A 128 2.02 8.47 -5.58
C ALA A 128 1.06 8.91 -6.69
N MET A 129 0.68 7.98 -7.56
CA MET A 129 -0.36 8.17 -8.57
C MET A 129 -0.09 9.30 -9.60
N PRO A 130 1.05 9.35 -10.25
CA PRO A 130 1.34 10.38 -11.26
C PRO A 130 0.31 10.39 -12.41
N SER A 131 -0.25 9.23 -12.77
CA SER A 131 -1.31 9.12 -13.77
C SER A 131 -2.67 9.66 -13.27
N GLY A 132 -2.94 9.57 -11.96
CA GLY A 132 -4.18 10.07 -11.37
C GLY A 132 -4.24 11.60 -11.29
N SER A 133 -3.09 12.25 -11.18
CA SER A 133 -2.93 13.70 -11.23
C SER A 133 -2.52 14.23 -12.59
N SER A 134 -2.35 13.36 -13.59
CA SER A 134 -1.75 13.65 -14.91
C SER A 134 -0.35 14.26 -14.87
N MET A 135 0.35 14.18 -13.74
CA MET A 135 1.76 14.60 -13.61
C MET A 135 2.72 13.69 -14.38
N ASN A 136 2.27 12.52 -14.81
CA ASN A 136 3.02 11.67 -15.75
C ASN A 136 3.32 12.39 -17.08
N ILE A 137 2.57 13.43 -17.44
CA ILE A 137 2.85 14.30 -18.60
C ILE A 137 4.16 15.06 -18.34
N LEU A 138 4.26 15.76 -17.20
CA LEU A 138 5.46 16.47 -16.80
C LEU A 138 6.67 15.54 -16.64
N MET A 139 6.49 14.39 -15.96
CA MET A 139 7.54 13.40 -15.78
C MET A 139 8.14 12.88 -17.09
N LYS A 140 7.34 12.79 -18.14
CA LYS A 140 7.76 12.31 -19.46
C LYS A 140 8.50 13.40 -20.25
N GLU A 141 7.97 14.61 -20.20
CA GLU A 141 8.46 15.73 -21.04
C GLU A 141 9.62 16.49 -20.38
N MET A 142 9.67 16.51 -19.06
CA MET A 142 10.68 17.20 -18.24
C MET A 142 11.07 16.29 -17.06
N PRO A 143 11.89 15.26 -17.28
CA PRO A 143 12.24 14.26 -16.26
C PRO A 143 13.20 14.74 -15.17
N GLU A 144 13.87 15.90 -15.35
CA GLU A 144 14.87 16.48 -14.41
C GLU A 144 14.30 17.58 -13.54
#